data_e74b3f4bb1e18022ba8565f87ef03d7e
#
_entry.id   e74b3f4bb1e18022ba8565f87ef03d7e
#
_cell.length_a   1.000
_cell.length_b   1.000
_cell.length_c   1.000
_cell.angle_alpha   90.00
_cell.angle_beta   90.00
_cell.angle_gamma   90.00
#
_symmetry.space_group_name_H-M   'P 1'
#
loop_
_entity.id
_entity.type
_entity.pdbx_description
1 polymer ?
#
loop_
_entity_poly.entity_id
_entity_poly.type
_entity_poly.pdbx_seq_one_letter_code
_entity_poly.pdbx_strand_id
1 'polypeptide(L)'
;MKPLPKMKRKGDGPDKTASVLPHPAQPKVPPLEAPDTMDSDRVPVSRNRGRILIAASAAVLVAAGGYVYFSGGLQPSASVSEARVTLGSVALRPFEESIPVNALVIPERTVYLDTVEGGRVVKRHQEDGTFVTAGTPLITLRNKSLELDVMNREAQYTQQLSSLAQAQIAFDQNMLRYDQDLMNAELEINLTRADLDRRLPRDVTGVPQSEIDRLEAELSHRERSYAAIAAAKERDTANAARNLDQLKQSVGRMQASIDLVRESLDGLTLRAPIDGEVSALTTEVGEVLSPGARVAQIDKTGAFKVRAQINEFYLGRLTTGQTAQVTINGDAFILSIDKIYPTVENREFAADLRFVDAAPEGLRRGQSLQLRIALGDRSEYLTIPTGAYYEETGGQYVYVLTPGATTAEKRDVVLGRRGTDQIQVISGLNAGEDVITSSYSTFAGRDRVRIEQPSRS
;
A
#
# COMPACT_ATOMS: atom_id res chain seq x y z
N MET A 1 26.34 -20.74 39.11
CA MET A 1 25.74 -21.99 39.56
C MET A 1 24.68 -21.69 40.59
N LYS A 2 23.42 -21.72 40.21
CA LYS A 2 22.23 -21.94 41.05
C LYS A 2 21.06 -22.18 40.13
N PRO A 3 20.31 -23.28 40.25
CA PRO A 3 19.30 -23.67 39.29
C PRO A 3 17.92 -23.05 39.60
N LEU A 4 17.16 -22.79 38.55
CA LEU A 4 15.75 -22.36 38.53
C LEU A 4 14.82 -23.46 39.05
N PRO A 5 13.71 -23.14 39.74
CA PRO A 5 12.71 -24.11 40.18
C PRO A 5 11.74 -24.49 39.06
N LYS A 6 11.51 -25.80 38.95
CA LYS A 6 10.50 -26.44 38.11
C LYS A 6 9.10 -26.15 38.62
N MET A 7 8.20 -25.62 37.82
CA MET A 7 6.78 -25.53 38.07
C MET A 7 6.07 -26.79 37.58
N LYS A 8 5.34 -27.46 38.51
CA LYS A 8 4.56 -28.67 38.34
C LYS A 8 3.34 -28.43 37.44
N ARG A 9 3.19 -29.29 36.44
CA ARG A 9 1.91 -29.54 35.75
C ARG A 9 0.99 -30.31 36.74
N LYS A 10 -0.23 -29.81 36.92
CA LYS A 10 -1.37 -30.53 37.50
C LYS A 10 -2.38 -30.71 36.36
N GLY A 11 -2.55 -31.93 35.93
CA GLY A 11 -3.63 -32.32 35.05
C GLY A 11 -4.88 -32.61 35.89
N ASP A 12 -6.01 -32.25 35.32
CA ASP A 12 -7.28 -32.91 35.64
C ASP A 12 -8.11 -32.94 34.36
N GLY A 13 -8.57 -34.12 34.07
CA GLY A 13 -9.30 -34.49 32.87
C GLY A 13 -10.83 -34.25 33.01
N PRO A 14 -11.61 -34.75 32.03
CA PRO A 14 -12.82 -34.09 31.55
C PRO A 14 -14.07 -34.54 32.36
N ASP A 15 -14.95 -33.60 32.65
CA ASP A 15 -16.31 -33.91 33.06
C ASP A 15 -17.29 -33.58 31.94
N LYS A 16 -17.99 -34.63 31.53
CA LYS A 16 -19.08 -34.63 30.56
C LYS A 16 -20.37 -34.32 31.30
N THR A 17 -21.02 -33.22 31.00
CA THR A 17 -22.45 -33.13 31.14
C THR A 17 -23.02 -32.22 30.04
N ALA A 18 -23.50 -32.86 28.99
CA ALA A 18 -24.39 -32.27 28.01
C ALA A 18 -25.75 -32.04 28.64
N SER A 19 -26.18 -30.82 28.83
CA SER A 19 -27.57 -30.48 29.08
C SER A 19 -28.27 -30.19 27.77
N VAL A 20 -29.09 -31.12 27.35
CA VAL A 20 -30.03 -31.04 26.25
C VAL A 20 -31.18 -30.13 26.66
N LEU A 21 -31.38 -29.01 25.98
CA LEU A 21 -32.58 -28.19 26.05
C LEU A 21 -33.68 -28.81 25.17
N PRO A 22 -34.92 -28.89 25.64
CA PRO A 22 -36.01 -29.55 24.95
C PRO A 22 -36.59 -28.64 23.83
N HIS A 23 -36.86 -29.26 22.68
CA HIS A 23 -37.61 -28.74 21.55
C HIS A 23 -39.07 -28.43 21.94
N PRO A 24 -39.66 -27.32 21.49
CA PRO A 24 -41.09 -27.07 21.69
C PRO A 24 -41.94 -27.96 20.77
N ALA A 25 -42.93 -28.58 21.39
CA ALA A 25 -43.88 -29.49 20.75
C ALA A 25 -44.78 -28.81 19.73
N GLN A 26 -44.96 -29.47 18.61
CA GLN A 26 -46.00 -29.15 17.58
C GLN A 26 -47.38 -29.45 18.16
N PRO A 27 -48.41 -28.63 17.85
CA PRO A 27 -49.80 -28.94 18.22
C PRO A 27 -50.39 -30.02 17.28
N LYS A 28 -50.96 -31.03 17.88
CA LYS A 28 -51.76 -32.08 17.24
C LYS A 28 -53.10 -31.49 16.78
N VAL A 29 -53.42 -31.71 15.50
CA VAL A 29 -54.72 -31.49 14.92
C VAL A 29 -55.59 -32.73 15.20
N PRO A 30 -56.81 -32.59 15.72
CA PRO A 30 -57.77 -33.72 15.87
C PRO A 30 -58.44 -34.10 14.57
N PRO A 31 -58.85 -35.36 14.40
CA PRO A 31 -59.50 -35.84 13.16
C PRO A 31 -60.96 -35.42 13.12
N LEU A 32 -61.39 -35.02 11.89
CA LEU A 32 -62.78 -34.76 11.56
C LEU A 32 -63.55 -36.10 11.38
N GLU A 33 -64.51 -36.30 12.22
CA GLU A 33 -65.57 -37.33 12.06
C GLU A 33 -66.48 -36.95 10.95
N ALA A 34 -66.82 -37.94 10.13
CA ALA A 34 -67.90 -37.91 9.14
C ALA A 34 -69.28 -38.17 9.82
N PRO A 35 -70.31 -37.49 9.41
CA PRO A 35 -71.63 -37.94 9.78
C PRO A 35 -72.31 -38.69 8.63
N ASP A 36 -72.97 -39.67 9.08
CA ASP A 36 -73.78 -40.68 8.42
C ASP A 36 -75.03 -40.18 7.65
N THR A 37 -75.40 -41.01 6.75
CA THR A 37 -76.54 -41.18 5.92
C THR A 37 -77.92 -41.02 6.52
N MET A 38 -78.88 -40.91 5.63
CA MET A 38 -80.29 -41.13 5.61
C MET A 38 -81.18 -39.89 5.49
N ASP A 39 -82.18 -39.83 4.76
CA ASP A 39 -83.07 -40.83 4.11
C ASP A 39 -84.00 -40.16 3.08
N SER A 40 -84.54 -40.98 2.23
CA SER A 40 -85.57 -40.72 1.19
C SER A 40 -86.85 -40.07 1.66
N ASP A 41 -87.56 -39.31 0.88
CA ASP A 41 -88.80 -39.70 0.22
C ASP A 41 -89.56 -38.57 -0.50
N ARG A 42 -90.02 -38.94 -1.73
CA ARG A 42 -91.29 -38.64 -2.37
C ARG A 42 -91.63 -37.27 -2.95
N VAL A 43 -91.68 -37.33 -4.25
CA VAL A 43 -92.44 -36.48 -5.20
C VAL A 43 -93.93 -36.38 -4.85
N PRO A 44 -94.62 -35.26 -5.17
CA PRO A 44 -95.44 -35.34 -6.35
C PRO A 44 -95.43 -34.12 -7.30
N VAL A 45 -95.67 -34.45 -8.55
CA VAL A 45 -95.90 -33.63 -9.71
C VAL A 45 -97.10 -32.70 -9.58
N SER A 46 -96.93 -31.43 -10.03
CA SER A 46 -98.05 -30.63 -10.57
C SER A 46 -97.61 -29.61 -11.61
N ARG A 47 -98.21 -29.64 -12.65
CA ARG A 47 -98.36 -28.91 -13.90
C ARG A 47 -98.31 -27.40 -13.79
N ASN A 48 -97.37 -26.72 -14.56
CA ASN A 48 -97.76 -25.41 -15.13
C ASN A 48 -96.92 -25.07 -16.38
N ARG A 49 -97.50 -25.22 -17.56
CA ARG A 49 -96.97 -24.98 -18.89
C ARG A 49 -96.67 -23.46 -19.21
N GLY A 50 -96.93 -22.52 -18.30
CA GLY A 50 -96.77 -21.10 -18.54
C GLY A 50 -95.45 -20.51 -18.12
N ARG A 51 -94.60 -21.25 -17.36
CA ARG A 51 -93.31 -20.74 -16.79
C ARG A 51 -92.05 -21.06 -17.61
N ILE A 52 -92.20 -21.88 -18.67
CA ILE A 52 -91.04 -22.34 -19.45
C ILE A 52 -90.53 -21.25 -20.41
N LEU A 53 -91.33 -20.34 -20.91
CA LEU A 53 -90.96 -19.27 -21.84
C LEU A 53 -90.23 -18.12 -21.14
N ILE A 54 -90.49 -17.83 -19.87
CA ILE A 54 -89.79 -16.80 -19.09
C ILE A 54 -88.43 -17.32 -18.62
N ALA A 55 -88.31 -18.62 -18.31
CA ALA A 55 -87.02 -19.22 -17.90
C ALA A 55 -86.03 -19.32 -19.07
N ALA A 56 -86.48 -19.53 -20.29
CA ALA A 56 -85.63 -19.60 -21.48
C ALA A 56 -85.08 -18.24 -21.88
N SER A 57 -85.80 -17.12 -21.73
CA SER A 57 -85.31 -15.77 -21.98
C SER A 57 -84.34 -15.29 -20.91
N ALA A 58 -84.58 -15.66 -19.66
CA ALA A 58 -83.60 -15.35 -18.55
C ALA A 58 -82.30 -16.14 -18.71
N ALA A 59 -82.36 -17.40 -19.15
CA ALA A 59 -81.16 -18.21 -19.41
C ALA A 59 -80.30 -17.67 -20.59
N VAL A 60 -80.93 -17.16 -21.64
CA VAL A 60 -80.23 -16.50 -22.77
C VAL A 60 -79.60 -15.19 -22.35
N LEU A 61 -80.23 -14.38 -21.50
CA LEU A 61 -79.68 -13.16 -20.97
C LEU A 61 -78.54 -13.45 -20.01
N VAL A 62 -78.60 -14.48 -19.16
CA VAL A 62 -77.56 -14.92 -18.31
C VAL A 62 -76.39 -15.53 -19.11
N ALA A 63 -76.66 -16.30 -20.15
CA ALA A 63 -75.63 -16.82 -21.04
C ALA A 63 -75.01 -15.74 -21.91
N ALA A 64 -75.78 -14.77 -22.39
CA ALA A 64 -75.19 -13.58 -23.07
C ALA A 64 -74.42 -12.70 -22.15
N GLY A 65 -74.87 -12.45 -20.90
CA GLY A 65 -74.14 -11.74 -19.86
C GLY A 65 -72.88 -12.47 -19.41
N GLY A 66 -72.97 -13.81 -19.26
CA GLY A 66 -71.81 -14.68 -18.98
C GLY A 66 -70.84 -14.73 -20.14
N TYR A 67 -71.30 -14.74 -21.38
CA TYR A 67 -70.38 -14.67 -22.53
C TYR A 67 -69.70 -13.34 -22.67
N VAL A 68 -70.34 -12.21 -22.38
CA VAL A 68 -69.73 -10.86 -22.33
C VAL A 68 -68.78 -10.75 -21.17
N TYR A 69 -69.09 -11.33 -20.02
CA TYR A 69 -68.21 -11.36 -18.86
C TYR A 69 -66.97 -12.26 -19.10
N PHE A 70 -67.14 -13.43 -19.73
CA PHE A 70 -66.01 -14.35 -20.04
C PHE A 70 -65.21 -13.95 -21.28
N SER A 71 -65.78 -13.20 -22.22
CA SER A 71 -65.12 -12.69 -23.43
C SER A 71 -64.25 -11.47 -23.19
N GLY A 72 -64.03 -11.09 -21.93
CA GLY A 72 -63.06 -10.04 -21.54
C GLY A 72 -63.53 -8.62 -21.83
N GLY A 73 -64.79 -8.36 -22.08
CA GLY A 73 -65.32 -7.04 -22.49
C GLY A 73 -65.49 -6.02 -21.36
N LEU A 74 -65.30 -6.39 -20.08
CA LEU A 74 -65.50 -5.49 -18.93
C LEU A 74 -64.38 -5.64 -17.87
N GLN A 75 -63.16 -5.70 -18.31
CA GLN A 75 -62.06 -5.50 -17.32
C GLN A 75 -62.00 -4.04 -16.96
N PRO A 76 -61.97 -3.70 -15.66
CA PRO A 76 -61.86 -2.31 -15.23
C PRO A 76 -60.51 -1.74 -15.66
N SER A 77 -60.49 -0.91 -16.70
CA SER A 77 -59.30 -0.15 -17.10
C SER A 77 -59.26 1.16 -16.32
N ALA A 78 -58.09 1.45 -15.70
CA ALA A 78 -57.86 2.78 -15.16
C ALA A 78 -57.41 3.71 -16.30
N SER A 79 -57.99 4.94 -16.36
CA SER A 79 -57.49 5.96 -17.29
C SER A 79 -56.53 6.89 -16.55
N VAL A 80 -55.39 7.17 -17.18
CA VAL A 80 -54.36 8.07 -16.67
C VAL A 80 -54.01 9.06 -17.74
N SER A 81 -53.94 10.34 -17.37
CA SER A 81 -53.54 11.42 -18.28
C SER A 81 -52.08 11.23 -18.74
N GLU A 82 -51.81 11.38 -20.02
CA GLU A 82 -50.46 11.32 -20.63
C GLU A 82 -49.46 12.30 -19.93
N ALA A 83 -49.95 13.43 -19.43
CA ALA A 83 -49.13 14.41 -18.69
C ALA A 83 -48.51 13.88 -17.37
N ARG A 84 -48.96 12.70 -16.87
CA ARG A 84 -48.48 12.07 -15.63
C ARG A 84 -47.70 10.79 -15.86
N VAL A 85 -47.48 10.40 -17.12
CA VAL A 85 -46.81 9.17 -17.48
C VAL A 85 -45.51 9.49 -18.21
N THR A 86 -44.43 9.01 -17.68
CA THR A 86 -43.13 9.05 -18.37
C THR A 86 -42.91 7.71 -19.05
N LEU A 87 -42.64 7.73 -20.35
CA LEU A 87 -42.33 6.53 -21.13
C LEU A 87 -40.80 6.38 -21.23
N GLY A 88 -40.34 5.14 -21.15
CA GLY A 88 -38.98 4.78 -21.40
C GLY A 88 -38.91 3.65 -22.44
N SER A 89 -38.01 3.78 -23.42
CA SER A 89 -37.84 2.77 -24.44
C SER A 89 -36.91 1.66 -24.01
N VAL A 90 -37.29 0.41 -24.30
CA VAL A 90 -36.47 -0.78 -24.15
C VAL A 90 -35.49 -0.85 -25.29
N ALA A 91 -34.19 -0.73 -25.03
CA ALA A 91 -33.15 -0.71 -26.06
C ALA A 91 -31.90 -1.47 -25.64
N LEU A 92 -31.19 -2.02 -26.64
CA LEU A 92 -29.82 -2.48 -26.44
C LEU A 92 -28.92 -1.27 -26.23
N ARG A 93 -28.36 -1.18 -25.07
CA ARG A 93 -27.43 -0.07 -24.71
C ARG A 93 -26.22 -0.62 -23.98
N PRO A 94 -25.05 0.04 -24.12
CA PRO A 94 -23.92 -0.30 -23.28
C PRO A 94 -24.31 -0.10 -21.81
N PHE A 95 -24.28 -1.18 -21.06
CA PHE A 95 -24.58 -1.19 -19.63
C PHE A 95 -23.29 -1.37 -18.85
N GLU A 96 -23.03 -0.43 -17.97
CA GLU A 96 -21.88 -0.45 -17.08
C GLU A 96 -22.38 -0.47 -15.64
N GLU A 97 -22.13 -1.58 -14.97
CA GLU A 97 -22.39 -1.66 -13.54
C GLU A 97 -21.33 -0.85 -12.82
N SER A 98 -21.71 0.09 -11.99
CA SER A 98 -20.79 0.88 -11.21
C SER A 98 -21.14 0.88 -9.73
N ILE A 99 -20.12 0.96 -8.88
CA ILE A 99 -20.28 1.08 -7.43
C ILE A 99 -19.80 2.46 -6.97
N PRO A 100 -20.57 3.15 -6.12
CA PRO A 100 -20.09 4.34 -5.44
C PRO A 100 -19.15 3.92 -4.31
N VAL A 101 -17.98 4.54 -4.25
CA VAL A 101 -16.99 4.30 -3.21
C VAL A 101 -16.42 5.62 -2.70
N ASN A 102 -16.09 5.68 -1.42
CA ASN A 102 -15.39 6.80 -0.84
C ASN A 102 -13.89 6.62 -1.00
N ALA A 103 -13.21 7.69 -1.31
CA ALA A 103 -11.78 7.69 -1.53
C ALA A 103 -11.13 8.97 -0.97
N LEU A 104 -9.83 8.87 -0.71
CA LEU A 104 -9.02 9.96 -0.20
C LEU A 104 -7.89 10.29 -1.19
N VAL A 105 -7.67 11.57 -1.41
CA VAL A 105 -6.50 12.05 -2.15
C VAL A 105 -5.27 11.89 -1.27
N ILE A 106 -4.28 11.16 -1.77
CA ILE A 106 -3.00 10.97 -1.10
C ILE A 106 -1.85 11.33 -2.06
N PRO A 107 -0.70 11.78 -1.56
CA PRO A 107 0.47 12.01 -2.40
C PRO A 107 0.90 10.72 -3.09
N GLU A 108 1.46 10.82 -4.28
CA GLU A 108 2.02 9.65 -4.98
C GLU A 108 3.13 8.99 -4.15
N ARG A 109 3.98 9.82 -3.54
CA ARG A 109 5.08 9.38 -2.70
C ARG A 109 5.18 10.23 -1.45
N THR A 110 5.25 9.56 -0.31
CA THR A 110 5.54 10.13 1.00
C THR A 110 6.85 9.56 1.52
N VAL A 111 7.72 10.40 2.04
CA VAL A 111 8.95 9.99 2.72
C VAL A 111 8.85 10.45 4.18
N TYR A 112 9.04 9.48 5.08
CA TYR A 112 9.12 9.74 6.50
C TYR A 112 10.57 9.98 6.89
N LEU A 113 10.79 10.98 7.74
CA LEU A 113 12.09 11.28 8.31
C LEU A 113 12.09 10.88 9.78
N ASP A 114 12.94 9.93 10.09
CA ASP A 114 13.17 9.48 11.45
C ASP A 114 14.58 9.91 11.86
N THR A 115 14.82 10.20 13.15
CA THR A 115 16.15 10.50 13.65
C THR A 115 17.02 9.25 13.66
N VAL A 116 18.22 9.32 13.12
CA VAL A 116 19.23 8.26 13.29
C VAL A 116 19.84 8.37 14.68
N GLU A 117 20.26 9.59 15.03
CA GLU A 117 20.84 9.93 16.33
C GLU A 117 19.82 10.69 17.19
N GLY A 118 19.76 10.33 18.49
CA GLY A 118 18.95 11.08 19.44
C GLY A 118 19.61 12.41 19.83
N GLY A 119 18.77 13.34 20.31
CA GLY A 119 19.28 14.63 20.75
C GLY A 119 18.20 15.62 21.11
N ARG A 120 18.62 16.80 21.60
CA ARG A 120 17.69 17.91 21.86
C ARG A 120 17.54 18.78 20.62
N VAL A 121 16.31 19.09 20.23
CA VAL A 121 16.01 20.06 19.16
C VAL A 121 16.48 21.43 19.58
N VAL A 122 17.45 21.97 18.86
CA VAL A 122 17.98 23.34 19.12
C VAL A 122 17.44 24.36 18.13
N LYS A 123 17.08 23.90 16.93
CA LYS A 123 16.53 24.80 15.90
C LYS A 123 15.60 24.04 14.98
N ARG A 124 14.48 24.65 14.68
CA ARG A 124 13.56 24.30 13.61
C ARG A 124 13.75 25.30 12.48
N HIS A 125 14.05 24.82 11.28
CA HIS A 125 14.38 25.64 10.12
C HIS A 125 13.19 25.86 9.19
N GLN A 126 12.23 24.92 9.21
CA GLN A 126 11.07 24.92 8.35
C GLN A 126 9.80 24.72 9.19
N GLU A 127 8.65 25.07 8.60
CA GLU A 127 7.33 24.88 9.21
C GLU A 127 6.49 23.92 8.37
N ASP A 128 5.41 23.41 8.95
CA ASP A 128 4.43 22.60 8.24
C ASP A 128 3.84 23.37 7.05
N GLY A 129 3.60 22.68 5.94
CA GLY A 129 3.10 23.28 4.70
C GLY A 129 4.13 24.02 3.87
N THR A 130 5.42 24.03 4.30
CA THR A 130 6.49 24.68 3.53
C THR A 130 7.00 23.77 2.44
N PHE A 131 7.18 24.31 1.22
CA PHE A 131 7.87 23.59 0.14
C PHE A 131 9.38 23.62 0.37
N VAL A 132 10.00 22.44 0.24
CA VAL A 132 11.45 22.26 0.43
C VAL A 132 12.05 21.50 -0.74
N THR A 133 13.33 21.77 -1.02
CA THR A 133 14.11 21.00 -1.98
C THR A 133 15.01 20.00 -1.26
N ALA A 134 15.44 18.96 -1.96
CA ALA A 134 16.38 17.98 -1.43
C ALA A 134 17.63 18.66 -0.85
N GLY A 135 18.06 18.22 0.35
CA GLY A 135 19.17 18.83 1.09
C GLY A 135 18.80 20.01 2.00
N THR A 136 17.59 20.59 1.88
CA THR A 136 17.12 21.69 2.76
C THR A 136 17.09 21.23 4.22
N PRO A 137 17.73 21.93 5.18
CA PRO A 137 17.66 21.58 6.59
C PRO A 137 16.25 21.81 7.13
N LEU A 138 15.74 20.86 7.91
CA LEU A 138 14.42 20.91 8.55
C LEU A 138 14.54 21.21 10.04
N ILE A 139 15.34 20.41 10.74
CA ILE A 139 15.68 20.60 12.16
C ILE A 139 17.16 20.35 12.41
N THR A 140 17.68 20.97 13.45
CA THR A 140 19.01 20.66 13.99
C THR A 140 18.87 20.19 15.43
N LEU A 141 19.46 19.03 15.70
CA LEU A 141 19.57 18.43 17.02
C LEU A 141 20.93 18.77 17.64
N ARG A 142 21.01 18.68 18.96
CA ARG A 142 22.26 18.69 19.71
C ARG A 142 22.38 17.44 20.56
N ASN A 143 23.48 16.73 20.43
CA ASN A 143 23.81 15.58 21.27
C ASN A 143 25.18 15.77 21.89
N LYS A 144 25.20 16.19 23.18
CA LYS A 144 26.44 16.43 23.92
C LYS A 144 27.31 15.20 24.08
N SER A 145 26.69 14.02 24.17
CA SER A 145 27.42 12.74 24.26
C SER A 145 28.24 12.47 23.02
N LEU A 146 27.63 12.71 21.85
CA LEU A 146 28.29 12.51 20.56
C LEU A 146 29.38 13.56 20.34
N GLU A 147 29.13 14.83 20.71
CA GLU A 147 30.15 15.88 20.68
C GLU A 147 31.39 15.51 21.52
N LEU A 148 31.16 14.98 22.75
CA LEU A 148 32.25 14.51 23.61
C LEU A 148 32.99 13.29 23.05
N ASP A 149 32.28 12.35 22.41
CA ASP A 149 32.89 11.16 21.78
C ASP A 149 33.85 11.59 20.66
N VAL A 150 33.42 12.53 19.80
CA VAL A 150 34.31 13.10 18.76
C VAL A 150 35.57 13.72 19.38
N MET A 151 35.42 14.57 20.39
CA MET A 151 36.58 15.21 21.05
C MET A 151 37.53 14.17 21.65
N ASN A 152 37.00 13.12 22.28
CA ASN A 152 37.83 12.06 22.84
C ASN A 152 38.57 11.26 21.75
N ARG A 153 37.94 10.96 20.64
CA ARG A 153 38.58 10.27 19.52
C ARG A 153 39.62 11.13 18.82
N GLU A 154 39.35 12.42 18.68
CA GLU A 154 40.33 13.38 18.13
C GLU A 154 41.57 13.49 19.02
N ALA A 155 41.42 13.53 20.36
CA ALA A 155 42.52 13.50 21.28
C ALA A 155 43.35 12.21 21.16
N GLN A 156 42.72 11.05 21.08
CA GLN A 156 43.36 9.75 20.88
C GLN A 156 44.12 9.70 19.54
N TYR A 157 43.49 10.21 18.46
CA TYR A 157 44.14 10.30 17.15
C TYR A 157 45.39 11.17 17.18
N THR A 158 45.31 12.34 17.79
CA THR A 158 46.47 13.24 17.96
C THR A 158 47.60 12.58 18.74
N GLN A 159 47.28 11.84 19.80
CA GLN A 159 48.23 11.05 20.55
C GLN A 159 48.92 9.98 19.69
N GLN A 160 48.14 9.27 18.85
CA GLN A 160 48.67 8.23 17.97
C GLN A 160 49.55 8.81 16.85
N LEU A 161 49.16 9.97 16.29
CA LEU A 161 50.00 10.74 15.36
C LEU A 161 51.34 11.12 15.97
N SER A 162 51.33 11.60 17.22
CA SER A 162 52.56 11.97 17.96
C SER A 162 53.45 10.75 18.14
N SER A 163 52.88 9.59 18.46
CA SER A 163 53.63 8.33 18.58
C SER A 163 54.21 7.86 17.23
N LEU A 164 53.50 8.03 16.14
CA LEU A 164 54.03 7.75 14.79
C LEU A 164 55.19 8.70 14.44
N ALA A 165 55.03 10.00 14.70
CA ALA A 165 56.06 11.00 14.43
C ALA A 165 57.35 10.70 15.24
N GLN A 166 57.23 10.36 16.53
CA GLN A 166 58.36 9.97 17.37
C GLN A 166 59.07 8.72 16.85
N ALA A 167 58.28 7.70 16.44
CA ALA A 167 58.84 6.48 15.86
C ALA A 167 59.59 6.76 14.53
N GLN A 168 59.05 7.64 13.70
CA GLN A 168 59.70 8.06 12.45
C GLN A 168 61.02 8.77 12.72
N ILE A 169 61.06 9.73 13.66
CA ILE A 169 62.29 10.45 14.06
C ILE A 169 63.34 9.46 14.59
N ALA A 170 62.90 8.52 15.45
CA ALA A 170 63.82 7.50 15.99
C ALA A 170 64.38 6.57 14.88
N PHE A 171 63.53 6.22 13.90
CA PHE A 171 63.97 5.44 12.73
C PHE A 171 65.02 6.21 11.93
N ASP A 172 64.79 7.47 11.60
CA ASP A 172 65.72 8.31 10.81
C ASP A 172 67.05 8.52 11.53
N GLN A 173 67.02 8.78 12.85
CA GLN A 173 68.18 8.88 13.67
C GLN A 173 69.04 7.60 13.74
N ASN A 174 68.35 6.45 13.88
CA ASN A 174 69.02 5.14 13.87
C ASN A 174 69.68 4.84 12.52
N MET A 175 68.99 5.19 11.44
CA MET A 175 69.52 5.02 10.07
C MET A 175 70.80 5.84 9.89
N LEU A 176 70.81 7.12 10.27
CA LEU A 176 71.90 7.98 10.17
C LEU A 176 73.14 7.45 11.00
N ARG A 177 72.84 6.93 12.21
CA ARG A 177 73.90 6.32 13.04
C ARG A 177 74.56 5.12 12.40
N TYR A 178 73.74 4.17 11.85
CA TYR A 178 74.26 3.01 11.15
C TYR A 178 75.07 3.39 9.90
N ASP A 179 74.65 4.43 9.16
CA ASP A 179 75.43 4.94 8.03
C ASP A 179 76.77 5.49 8.44
N GLN A 180 76.87 6.24 9.58
CA GLN A 180 78.10 6.72 10.15
C GLN A 180 79.04 5.57 10.61
N ASP A 181 78.44 4.54 11.31
CA ASP A 181 79.22 3.40 11.80
C ASP A 181 79.82 2.58 10.64
N LEU A 182 79.01 2.40 9.56
CA LEU A 182 79.51 1.69 8.35
C LEU A 182 80.59 2.47 7.62
N MET A 183 80.47 3.80 7.48
CA MET A 183 81.48 4.63 6.87
C MET A 183 82.81 4.59 7.66
N ASN A 184 82.70 4.65 8.99
CA ASN A 184 83.88 4.55 9.85
C ASN A 184 84.56 3.17 9.72
N ALA A 185 83.74 2.10 9.75
CA ALA A 185 84.28 0.73 9.60
C ALA A 185 84.91 0.50 8.21
N GLU A 186 84.27 1.06 7.14
CA GLU A 186 84.82 1.00 5.78
C GLU A 186 86.16 1.79 5.68
N LEU A 187 86.26 2.97 6.28
CA LEU A 187 87.50 3.74 6.33
C LEU A 187 88.61 2.93 7.03
N GLU A 188 88.35 2.27 8.16
CA GLU A 188 89.31 1.48 8.89
C GLU A 188 89.75 0.25 8.07
N ILE A 189 88.87 -0.41 7.35
CA ILE A 189 89.23 -1.51 6.43
C ILE A 189 90.12 -0.99 5.34
N ASN A 190 89.79 0.12 4.69
CA ASN A 190 90.58 0.71 3.61
C ASN A 190 92.02 1.12 4.12
N LEU A 191 92.11 1.70 5.30
CA LEU A 191 93.39 2.05 5.90
C LEU A 191 94.22 0.80 6.19
N THR A 192 93.66 -0.24 6.81
CA THR A 192 94.34 -1.50 7.11
C THR A 192 94.74 -2.26 5.83
N ARG A 193 93.89 -2.25 4.81
CA ARG A 193 94.22 -2.82 3.50
C ARG A 193 95.34 -2.12 2.79
N ALA A 194 95.35 -0.76 2.81
CA ALA A 194 96.42 0.07 2.27
C ALA A 194 97.76 -0.13 3.00
N ASP A 195 97.74 -0.39 4.33
CA ASP A 195 98.89 -0.70 5.10
C ASP A 195 99.50 -2.08 4.80
N LEU A 196 98.57 -3.08 4.64
CA LEU A 196 98.92 -4.43 4.20
C LEU A 196 99.53 -4.42 2.79
N ASP A 197 98.87 -3.74 1.79
CA ASP A 197 99.34 -3.62 0.42
C ASP A 197 100.72 -2.92 0.34
N ARG A 198 100.97 -1.97 1.19
CA ARG A 198 102.24 -1.28 1.26
C ARG A 198 103.38 -2.15 1.80
N ARG A 199 103.09 -3.16 2.63
CA ARG A 199 104.02 -4.09 3.22
C ARG A 199 104.20 -5.40 2.45
N LEU A 200 103.38 -5.67 1.46
CA LEU A 200 103.40 -6.87 0.58
C LEU A 200 104.29 -6.80 -0.67
N PRO A 201 105.01 -5.72 -1.04
CA PRO A 201 105.85 -5.76 -2.24
C PRO A 201 106.86 -6.92 -2.15
N ARG A 202 106.92 -7.80 -3.12
CA ARG A 202 107.67 -9.07 -3.18
C ARG A 202 109.18 -8.90 -3.13
N ASP A 203 109.77 -7.65 -3.15
CA ASP A 203 111.21 -7.39 -3.22
C ASP A 203 111.83 -6.80 -1.94
N VAL A 204 111.06 -6.64 -0.86
CA VAL A 204 111.57 -6.12 0.40
C VAL A 204 111.81 -7.29 1.36
N THR A 205 113.12 -7.75 1.37
CA THR A 205 113.66 -8.68 2.41
C THR A 205 113.69 -7.96 3.75
N GLY A 206 112.75 -8.28 4.67
CA GLY A 206 112.81 -7.79 6.04
C GLY A 206 111.55 -7.62 6.83
N VAL A 207 110.35 -7.84 6.25
CA VAL A 207 109.10 -7.83 7.01
C VAL A 207 108.86 -9.23 7.61
N PRO A 208 108.70 -9.36 8.95
CA PRO A 208 108.41 -10.65 9.57
C PRO A 208 107.02 -11.20 9.10
N GLN A 209 106.94 -12.46 8.72
CA GLN A 209 105.66 -13.13 8.31
C GLN A 209 104.58 -12.95 9.40
N SER A 210 104.98 -12.98 10.67
CA SER A 210 104.10 -12.78 11.80
C SER A 210 103.39 -11.41 11.82
N GLU A 211 103.97 -10.43 11.18
CA GLU A 211 103.37 -9.05 11.09
C GLU A 211 102.34 -9.01 9.93
N ILE A 212 102.62 -9.67 8.85
CA ILE A 212 101.61 -9.88 7.74
C ILE A 212 100.46 -10.64 8.26
N ASP A 213 100.68 -11.81 8.91
CA ASP A 213 99.61 -12.65 9.47
C ASP A 213 98.72 -11.89 10.47
N ARG A 214 99.38 -10.96 11.27
CA ARG A 214 98.64 -10.11 12.18
C ARG A 214 97.79 -9.08 11.47
N LEU A 215 98.26 -8.44 10.40
CA LEU A 215 97.45 -7.49 9.62
C LEU A 215 96.32 -8.16 8.84
N GLU A 216 96.56 -9.34 8.30
CA GLU A 216 95.50 -10.16 7.67
C GLU A 216 94.41 -10.53 8.68
N ALA A 217 94.82 -10.98 9.88
CA ALA A 217 93.88 -11.27 10.96
C ALA A 217 93.08 -10.04 11.40
N GLU A 218 93.75 -8.88 11.46
CA GLU A 218 93.11 -7.59 11.78
C GLU A 218 92.16 -7.16 10.68
N LEU A 219 92.55 -7.25 9.42
CA LEU A 219 91.67 -6.95 8.29
C LEU A 219 90.41 -7.86 8.30
N SER A 220 90.65 -9.15 8.47
CA SER A 220 89.53 -10.12 8.58
C SER A 220 88.57 -9.82 9.75
N HIS A 221 89.11 -9.40 10.89
CA HIS A 221 88.32 -8.94 12.04
C HIS A 221 87.51 -7.70 11.70
N ARG A 222 88.08 -6.65 11.06
CA ARG A 222 87.39 -5.45 10.63
C ARG A 222 86.32 -5.72 9.58
N GLU A 223 86.57 -6.57 8.59
CA GLU A 223 85.58 -7.04 7.58
C GLU A 223 84.42 -7.76 8.25
N ARG A 224 84.66 -8.63 9.21
CA ARG A 224 83.58 -9.29 9.98
C ARG A 224 82.80 -8.31 10.83
N SER A 225 83.43 -7.29 11.41
CA SER A 225 82.79 -6.22 12.17
C SER A 225 81.87 -5.38 11.25
N TYR A 226 82.36 -4.99 10.08
CA TYR A 226 81.57 -4.32 9.05
C TYR A 226 80.35 -5.13 8.64
N ALA A 227 80.55 -6.41 8.33
CA ALA A 227 79.44 -7.32 7.96
C ALA A 227 78.40 -7.45 9.10
N ALA A 228 78.83 -7.50 10.35
CA ALA A 228 77.96 -7.54 11.52
C ALA A 228 77.16 -6.25 11.70
N ILE A 229 77.72 -5.09 11.48
CA ILE A 229 77.03 -3.78 11.52
C ILE A 229 76.04 -3.69 10.37
N ALA A 230 76.42 -4.11 9.14
CA ALA A 230 75.49 -4.15 7.97
C ALA A 230 74.32 -5.05 8.22
N ALA A 231 74.55 -6.27 8.74
CA ALA A 231 73.46 -7.21 9.07
C ALA A 231 72.57 -6.69 10.22
N ALA A 232 73.15 -5.98 11.20
CA ALA A 232 72.33 -5.33 12.26
C ALA A 232 71.46 -4.23 11.68
N LYS A 233 72.01 -3.38 10.83
CA LYS A 233 71.28 -2.32 10.13
C LYS A 233 70.09 -2.88 9.36
N GLU A 234 70.30 -3.93 8.54
CA GLU A 234 69.24 -4.54 7.75
C GLU A 234 68.10 -5.10 8.63
N ARG A 235 68.43 -5.82 9.71
CA ARG A 235 67.46 -6.38 10.65
C ARG A 235 66.67 -5.29 11.38
N ASP A 236 67.39 -4.28 11.90
CA ASP A 236 66.77 -3.20 12.69
C ASP A 236 65.92 -2.29 11.81
N THR A 237 66.38 -2.01 10.57
CA THR A 237 65.60 -1.30 9.55
C THR A 237 64.32 -2.02 9.22
N ALA A 238 64.41 -3.35 8.96
CA ALA A 238 63.23 -4.17 8.65
C ALA A 238 62.22 -4.23 9.82
N ASN A 239 62.72 -4.29 11.06
CA ASN A 239 61.87 -4.30 12.25
C ASN A 239 61.23 -2.93 12.48
N ALA A 240 61.98 -1.85 12.36
CA ALA A 240 61.44 -0.49 12.51
C ALA A 240 60.46 -0.13 11.41
N ALA A 241 60.72 -0.54 10.15
CA ALA A 241 59.79 -0.36 9.05
C ALA A 241 58.45 -1.08 9.31
N ARG A 242 58.47 -2.33 9.82
CA ARG A 242 57.26 -3.04 10.21
C ARG A 242 56.50 -2.32 11.34
N ASN A 243 57.20 -1.82 12.35
CA ASN A 243 56.57 -1.06 13.43
C ASN A 243 55.96 0.24 12.93
N LEU A 244 56.66 0.99 12.08
CA LEU A 244 56.10 2.19 11.43
C LEU A 244 54.88 1.88 10.60
N ASP A 245 54.88 0.80 9.84
CA ASP A 245 53.70 0.37 9.05
C ASP A 245 52.48 0.03 9.95
N GLN A 246 52.70 -0.70 11.05
CA GLN A 246 51.67 -0.96 12.05
C GLN A 246 51.10 0.31 12.67
N LEU A 247 51.95 1.27 13.01
CA LEU A 247 51.54 2.59 13.54
C LEU A 247 50.73 3.38 12.50
N LYS A 248 51.17 3.41 11.23
CA LYS A 248 50.46 4.05 10.11
C LYS A 248 49.07 3.44 9.92
N GLN A 249 48.96 2.11 9.91
CA GLN A 249 47.70 1.43 9.82
C GLN A 249 46.77 1.74 11.02
N SER A 250 47.36 1.84 12.24
CA SER A 250 46.58 2.21 13.43
C SER A 250 46.03 3.64 13.33
N VAL A 251 46.85 4.60 12.88
CA VAL A 251 46.45 5.97 12.60
C VAL A 251 45.34 6.01 11.55
N GLY A 252 45.47 5.25 10.46
CA GLY A 252 44.42 5.16 9.42
C GLY A 252 43.10 4.61 9.94
N ARG A 253 43.12 3.56 10.77
CA ARG A 253 41.90 3.06 11.41
C ARG A 253 41.26 4.07 12.37
N MET A 254 42.05 4.79 13.11
CA MET A 254 41.59 5.85 14.02
C MET A 254 40.92 6.99 13.24
N GLN A 255 41.54 7.44 12.13
CA GLN A 255 40.98 8.44 11.23
C GLN A 255 39.60 8.01 10.70
N ALA A 256 39.50 6.78 10.16
CA ALA A 256 38.24 6.25 9.69
C ALA A 256 37.16 6.20 10.79
N SER A 257 37.58 5.89 12.03
CA SER A 257 36.67 5.91 13.18
C SER A 257 36.15 7.31 13.52
N ILE A 258 37.00 8.33 13.39
CA ILE A 258 36.57 9.73 13.59
C ILE A 258 35.62 10.16 12.50
N ASP A 259 35.90 9.81 11.24
CA ASP A 259 35.07 10.19 10.11
C ASP A 259 33.64 9.61 10.25
N LEU A 260 33.50 8.36 10.72
CA LEU A 260 32.18 7.77 11.03
C LEU A 260 31.41 8.54 12.11
N VAL A 261 32.09 8.98 13.17
CA VAL A 261 31.41 9.73 14.23
C VAL A 261 31.10 11.17 13.80
N ARG A 262 31.88 11.76 12.92
CA ARG A 262 31.56 13.05 12.29
C ARG A 262 30.36 12.95 11.38
N GLU A 263 30.21 11.86 10.61
CA GLU A 263 29.00 11.57 9.83
C GLU A 263 27.76 11.50 10.72
N SER A 264 27.86 10.86 11.90
CA SER A 264 26.79 10.87 12.90
C SER A 264 26.48 12.28 13.42
N LEU A 265 27.48 13.15 13.61
CA LEU A 265 27.27 14.57 13.97
C LEU A 265 26.55 15.34 12.86
N ASP A 266 26.91 15.11 11.60
CA ASP A 266 26.23 15.73 10.46
C ASP A 266 24.79 15.26 10.36
N GLY A 267 24.52 14.00 10.72
CA GLY A 267 23.19 13.41 10.85
C GLY A 267 22.27 14.07 11.88
N LEU A 268 22.82 14.86 12.82
CA LEU A 268 22.02 15.66 13.75
C LEU A 268 21.29 16.83 13.06
N THR A 269 21.66 17.19 11.84
CA THR A 269 20.90 18.12 11.01
C THR A 269 20.09 17.32 10.01
N LEU A 270 18.82 17.09 10.33
CA LEU A 270 17.89 16.39 9.44
C LEU A 270 17.57 17.26 8.24
N ARG A 271 17.77 16.70 7.05
CA ARG A 271 17.55 17.38 5.77
C ARG A 271 16.48 16.65 4.96
N ALA A 272 15.80 17.40 4.11
CA ALA A 272 14.84 16.84 3.17
C ALA A 272 15.53 15.89 2.18
N PRO A 273 15.10 14.62 2.04
CA PRO A 273 15.70 13.68 1.09
C PRO A 273 15.17 13.84 -0.34
N ILE A 274 14.03 14.50 -0.52
CA ILE A 274 13.36 14.75 -1.80
C ILE A 274 12.79 16.16 -1.82
N ASP A 275 12.50 16.64 -3.02
CA ASP A 275 11.71 17.85 -3.22
C ASP A 275 10.25 17.56 -2.86
N GLY A 276 9.60 18.44 -2.12
CA GLY A 276 8.22 18.24 -1.69
C GLY A 276 7.75 19.22 -0.65
N GLU A 277 6.54 19.00 -0.15
CA GLU A 277 5.92 19.78 0.93
C GLU A 277 6.10 19.04 2.27
N VAL A 278 6.52 19.76 3.29
CA VAL A 278 6.57 19.25 4.66
C VAL A 278 5.14 19.13 5.17
N SER A 279 4.63 17.90 5.24
CA SER A 279 3.23 17.63 5.57
C SER A 279 2.97 17.31 7.04
N ALA A 280 4.03 17.01 7.79
CA ALA A 280 4.01 16.91 9.24
C ALA A 280 5.43 17.14 9.79
N LEU A 281 5.58 18.13 10.65
CA LEU A 281 6.78 18.39 11.45
C LEU A 281 6.34 18.54 12.91
N THR A 282 6.37 17.41 13.62
CA THR A 282 5.74 17.29 14.94
C THR A 282 6.61 17.72 16.11
N THR A 283 7.85 18.19 15.84
CA THR A 283 8.84 18.44 16.87
C THR A 283 8.96 19.91 17.24
N GLU A 284 9.07 20.19 18.55
CA GLU A 284 9.24 21.51 19.11
C GLU A 284 10.68 21.81 19.54
N VAL A 285 11.09 23.08 19.50
CA VAL A 285 12.40 23.51 19.99
C VAL A 285 12.49 23.26 21.49
N GLY A 286 13.56 22.56 21.91
CA GLY A 286 13.79 22.16 23.30
C GLY A 286 13.37 20.71 23.60
N GLU A 287 12.60 20.07 22.75
CA GLU A 287 12.23 18.66 22.87
C GLU A 287 13.45 17.73 22.76
N VAL A 288 13.39 16.58 23.44
CA VAL A 288 14.42 15.54 23.38
C VAL A 288 13.90 14.35 22.60
N LEU A 289 14.56 14.04 21.50
CA LEU A 289 14.22 12.93 20.62
C LEU A 289 15.12 11.73 20.87
N SER A 290 14.54 10.56 20.88
CA SER A 290 15.27 9.28 20.89
C SER A 290 15.68 8.86 19.48
N PRO A 291 16.72 8.03 19.31
CA PRO A 291 17.01 7.41 18.02
C PRO A 291 15.79 6.67 17.47
N GLY A 292 15.49 6.80 16.18
CA GLY A 292 14.34 6.22 15.52
C GLY A 292 13.02 7.00 15.72
N ALA A 293 13.02 8.14 16.42
CA ALA A 293 11.83 8.98 16.55
C ALA A 293 11.47 9.60 15.20
N ARG A 294 10.17 9.55 14.85
CA ARG A 294 9.65 10.22 13.66
C ARG A 294 9.59 11.71 13.87
N VAL A 295 10.17 12.47 12.95
CA VAL A 295 10.32 13.91 13.03
C VAL A 295 9.46 14.63 12.02
N ALA A 296 9.53 14.18 10.77
CA ALA A 296 8.87 14.87 9.69
C ALA A 296 8.34 13.90 8.64
N GLN A 297 7.43 14.39 7.84
CA GLN A 297 6.93 13.73 6.67
C GLN A 297 7.00 14.70 5.49
N ILE A 298 7.56 14.24 4.37
CA ILE A 298 7.63 15.02 3.14
C ILE A 298 6.82 14.32 2.06
N ASP A 299 5.88 15.04 1.49
CA ASP A 299 5.04 14.59 0.40
C ASP A 299 5.52 15.20 -0.91
N LYS A 300 5.73 14.35 -1.92
CA LYS A 300 6.07 14.81 -3.26
C LYS A 300 4.92 15.62 -3.83
N THR A 301 5.17 16.87 -4.18
CA THR A 301 4.17 17.77 -4.77
C THR A 301 3.94 17.48 -6.25
N GLY A 302 2.75 17.87 -6.75
CA GLY A 302 2.39 17.78 -8.17
C GLY A 302 1.96 16.41 -8.67
N ALA A 303 2.03 15.36 -7.84
CA ALA A 303 1.55 14.04 -8.18
C ALA A 303 0.71 13.46 -7.04
N PHE A 304 -0.58 13.29 -7.32
CA PHE A 304 -1.55 12.71 -6.39
C PHE A 304 -2.09 11.40 -6.95
N LYS A 305 -2.41 10.50 -6.05
CA LYS A 305 -3.22 9.32 -6.32
C LYS A 305 -4.42 9.30 -5.38
N VAL A 306 -5.42 8.55 -5.73
CA VAL A 306 -6.64 8.47 -4.97
C VAL A 306 -6.75 7.06 -4.38
N ARG A 307 -6.88 6.98 -3.06
CA ARG A 307 -7.05 5.70 -2.36
C ARG A 307 -8.51 5.50 -2.01
N ALA A 308 -9.12 4.49 -2.63
CA ALA A 308 -10.49 4.08 -2.38
C ALA A 308 -10.55 2.98 -1.33
N GLN A 309 -11.56 3.07 -0.44
CA GLN A 309 -11.94 1.99 0.48
C GLN A 309 -13.16 1.27 -0.10
N ILE A 310 -13.03 -0.01 -0.37
CA ILE A 310 -13.98 -0.80 -1.13
C ILE A 310 -14.38 -2.02 -0.31
N ASN A 311 -15.69 -2.31 -0.25
CA ASN A 311 -16.20 -3.46 0.48
C ASN A 311 -15.63 -4.78 -0.07
N GLU A 312 -15.27 -5.71 0.83
CA GLU A 312 -14.65 -7.02 0.51
C GLU A 312 -15.44 -7.84 -0.52
N PHE A 313 -16.77 -7.65 -0.57
CA PHE A 313 -17.63 -8.33 -1.54
C PHE A 313 -17.18 -8.13 -3.00
N TYR A 314 -16.55 -7.00 -3.30
CA TYR A 314 -16.11 -6.66 -4.65
C TYR A 314 -14.66 -7.08 -4.97
N LEU A 315 -13.92 -7.68 -4.00
CA LEU A 315 -12.51 -8.01 -4.18
C LEU A 315 -12.24 -8.93 -5.38
N GLY A 316 -13.12 -9.92 -5.59
CA GLY A 316 -13.01 -10.85 -6.73
C GLY A 316 -13.49 -10.30 -8.08
N ARG A 317 -14.10 -9.11 -8.09
CA ARG A 317 -14.68 -8.47 -9.29
C ARG A 317 -13.89 -7.29 -9.80
N LEU A 318 -12.93 -6.81 -9.01
CA LEU A 318 -12.08 -5.68 -9.37
C LEU A 318 -10.72 -6.16 -9.88
N THR A 319 -10.27 -5.52 -10.96
CA THR A 319 -8.97 -5.77 -11.56
C THR A 319 -8.25 -4.44 -11.83
N THR A 320 -6.93 -4.49 -11.90
CA THR A 320 -6.13 -3.33 -12.31
C THR A 320 -6.47 -2.94 -13.76
N GLY A 321 -6.45 -1.64 -14.02
CA GLY A 321 -6.83 -1.08 -15.33
C GLY A 321 -8.31 -0.73 -15.48
N GLN A 322 -9.20 -1.18 -14.56
CA GLN A 322 -10.59 -0.73 -14.57
C GLN A 322 -10.70 0.76 -14.29
N THR A 323 -11.71 1.38 -14.90
CA THR A 323 -11.93 2.82 -14.82
C THR A 323 -12.86 3.19 -13.68
N ALA A 324 -12.63 4.38 -13.15
CA ALA A 324 -13.51 5.02 -12.19
C ALA A 324 -13.76 6.47 -12.63
N GLN A 325 -14.93 7.00 -12.33
CA GLN A 325 -15.28 8.38 -12.58
C GLN A 325 -15.41 9.15 -11.26
N VAL A 326 -14.96 10.40 -11.27
CA VAL A 326 -15.13 11.34 -10.18
C VAL A 326 -15.55 12.70 -10.73
N THR A 327 -16.39 13.40 -9.99
CA THR A 327 -16.73 14.80 -10.29
C THR A 327 -16.07 15.71 -9.27
N ILE A 328 -15.23 16.62 -9.73
CA ILE A 328 -14.50 17.57 -8.91
C ILE A 328 -14.81 18.98 -9.43
N ASN A 329 -15.34 19.84 -8.59
CA ASN A 329 -15.75 21.23 -8.95
C ASN A 329 -16.72 21.33 -10.15
N GLY A 330 -17.46 20.27 -10.47
CA GLY A 330 -18.38 20.21 -11.61
C GLY A 330 -17.84 19.52 -12.85
N ASP A 331 -16.53 19.30 -12.93
CA ASP A 331 -15.87 18.60 -14.03
C ASP A 331 -15.72 17.11 -13.73
N ALA A 332 -15.92 16.29 -14.76
CA ALA A 332 -15.76 14.83 -14.66
C ALA A 332 -14.36 14.41 -15.05
N PHE A 333 -13.72 13.65 -14.16
CA PHE A 333 -12.37 13.07 -14.39
C PHE A 333 -12.44 11.57 -14.39
N ILE A 334 -11.57 10.94 -15.19
CA ILE A 334 -11.43 9.50 -15.30
C ILE A 334 -10.17 9.08 -14.55
N LEU A 335 -10.32 8.07 -13.69
CA LEU A 335 -9.22 7.41 -13.01
C LEU A 335 -9.14 5.95 -13.46
N SER A 336 -7.97 5.37 -13.33
CA SER A 336 -7.73 3.93 -13.54
C SER A 336 -7.20 3.30 -12.26
N ILE A 337 -7.65 2.09 -11.96
CA ILE A 337 -7.12 1.31 -10.83
C ILE A 337 -5.68 0.90 -11.17
N ASP A 338 -4.74 1.43 -10.40
CA ASP A 338 -3.31 1.15 -10.53
C ASP A 338 -2.90 -0.07 -9.68
N LYS A 339 -3.41 -0.13 -8.46
CA LYS A 339 -3.06 -1.18 -7.52
C LYS A 339 -4.22 -1.53 -6.59
N ILE A 340 -4.40 -2.84 -6.35
CA ILE A 340 -5.35 -3.37 -5.37
C ILE A 340 -4.53 -4.00 -4.23
N TYR A 341 -4.90 -3.67 -2.99
CA TYR A 341 -4.32 -4.25 -1.79
C TYR A 341 -5.25 -5.35 -1.28
N PRO A 342 -4.86 -6.64 -1.34
CA PRO A 342 -5.76 -7.75 -1.02
C PRO A 342 -6.02 -7.92 0.50
N THR A 343 -5.34 -7.15 1.34
CA THR A 343 -5.56 -7.18 2.78
C THR A 343 -6.90 -6.53 3.12
N VAL A 344 -7.78 -7.29 3.76
CA VAL A 344 -9.09 -6.82 4.20
C VAL A 344 -9.01 -6.39 5.66
N GLU A 345 -9.37 -5.15 5.94
CA GLU A 345 -9.50 -4.60 7.28
C GLU A 345 -10.90 -3.99 7.43
N ASN A 346 -11.61 -4.28 8.51
CA ASN A 346 -12.98 -3.79 8.76
C ASN A 346 -13.98 -4.08 7.61
N ARG A 347 -13.82 -5.22 6.90
CA ARG A 347 -14.60 -5.62 5.72
C ARG A 347 -14.38 -4.74 4.49
N GLU A 348 -13.30 -4.00 4.44
CA GLU A 348 -12.91 -3.17 3.32
C GLU A 348 -11.48 -3.50 2.90
N PHE A 349 -11.18 -3.32 1.63
CA PHE A 349 -9.84 -3.35 1.09
C PHE A 349 -9.53 -2.05 0.38
N ALA A 350 -8.26 -1.72 0.28
CA ALA A 350 -7.81 -0.50 -0.36
C ALA A 350 -7.46 -0.72 -1.84
N ALA A 351 -7.77 0.25 -2.68
CA ALA A 351 -7.28 0.32 -4.05
C ALA A 351 -6.73 1.73 -4.31
N ASP A 352 -5.54 1.80 -4.94
CA ASP A 352 -4.96 3.06 -5.41
C ASP A 352 -5.35 3.28 -6.88
N LEU A 353 -5.87 4.46 -7.16
CA LEU A 353 -6.26 4.88 -8.51
C LEU A 353 -5.43 6.08 -8.93
N ARG A 354 -5.14 6.17 -10.23
CA ARG A 354 -4.47 7.32 -10.85
C ARG A 354 -5.39 7.99 -11.84
N PHE A 355 -5.26 9.30 -11.97
CA PHE A 355 -5.89 10.04 -13.05
C PHE A 355 -5.31 9.56 -14.39
N VAL A 356 -6.18 9.30 -15.36
CA VAL A 356 -5.77 8.89 -16.72
C VAL A 356 -5.17 10.08 -17.46
N ASP A 357 -5.80 11.23 -17.31
CA ASP A 357 -5.34 12.51 -17.81
C ASP A 357 -4.65 13.31 -16.70
N ALA A 358 -4.38 14.58 -16.95
CA ALA A 358 -3.84 15.48 -15.93
C ALA A 358 -4.76 15.56 -14.71
N ALA A 359 -4.19 15.45 -13.52
CA ALA A 359 -4.94 15.66 -12.29
C ALA A 359 -5.46 17.11 -12.23
N PRO A 360 -6.67 17.33 -11.68
CA PRO A 360 -7.20 18.69 -11.55
C PRO A 360 -6.32 19.55 -10.65
N GLU A 361 -6.23 20.82 -10.98
CA GLU A 361 -5.53 21.79 -10.15
C GLU A 361 -6.27 22.00 -8.82
N GLY A 362 -5.51 22.25 -7.78
CA GLY A 362 -6.06 22.54 -6.43
C GLY A 362 -6.44 21.32 -5.61
N LEU A 363 -6.09 20.09 -6.03
CA LEU A 363 -6.21 18.92 -5.17
C LEU A 363 -5.36 19.06 -3.91
N ARG A 364 -5.96 18.69 -2.78
CA ARG A 364 -5.29 18.71 -1.49
C ARG A 364 -5.21 17.32 -0.89
N ARG A 365 -4.12 17.04 -0.22
CA ARG A 365 -3.98 15.81 0.58
C ARG A 365 -5.13 15.71 1.59
N GLY A 366 -5.68 14.48 1.75
CA GLY A 366 -6.79 14.22 2.68
C GLY A 366 -8.15 14.66 2.18
N GLN A 367 -8.25 15.22 0.96
CA GLN A 367 -9.54 15.56 0.36
C GLN A 367 -10.31 14.28 0.09
N SER A 368 -11.57 14.21 0.56
CA SER A 368 -12.49 13.12 0.28
C SER A 368 -13.13 13.28 -1.08
N LEU A 369 -13.16 12.20 -1.86
CA LEU A 369 -13.78 12.14 -3.16
C LEU A 369 -14.78 10.96 -3.20
N GLN A 370 -15.89 11.13 -3.90
CA GLN A 370 -16.81 10.05 -4.25
C GLN A 370 -16.51 9.57 -5.65
N LEU A 371 -16.05 8.32 -5.76
CA LEU A 371 -15.78 7.67 -7.03
C LEU A 371 -16.94 6.75 -7.43
N ARG A 372 -17.11 6.55 -8.73
CA ARG A 372 -17.93 5.48 -9.30
C ARG A 372 -17.01 4.54 -10.07
N ILE A 373 -16.75 3.36 -9.50
CA ILE A 373 -15.87 2.37 -10.12
C ILE A 373 -16.71 1.46 -11.02
N ALA A 374 -16.30 1.30 -12.27
CA ALA A 374 -16.92 0.38 -13.21
C ALA A 374 -16.57 -1.08 -12.83
N LEU A 375 -17.60 -1.92 -12.71
CA LEU A 375 -17.47 -3.35 -12.42
C LEU A 375 -17.63 -4.17 -13.71
N GLY A 376 -16.56 -4.40 -14.43
CA GLY A 376 -16.56 -5.24 -15.63
C GLY A 376 -16.57 -4.44 -16.93
N ASP A 377 -16.61 -5.17 -18.05
CA ASP A 377 -16.61 -4.62 -19.39
C ASP A 377 -17.97 -4.02 -19.75
N ARG A 378 -17.93 -2.97 -20.58
CA ARG A 378 -19.12 -2.42 -21.23
C ARG A 378 -19.67 -3.45 -22.21
N SER A 379 -20.73 -4.14 -21.80
CA SER A 379 -21.45 -5.06 -22.68
C SER A 379 -22.81 -4.47 -23.01
N GLU A 380 -23.29 -4.73 -24.22
CA GLU A 380 -24.63 -4.33 -24.61
C GLU A 380 -25.67 -5.28 -24.00
N TYR A 381 -26.56 -4.70 -23.23
CA TYR A 381 -27.67 -5.41 -22.63
C TYR A 381 -28.97 -4.71 -23.01
N LEU A 382 -30.05 -5.51 -23.04
CA LEU A 382 -31.37 -4.94 -23.10
C LEU A 382 -31.63 -4.19 -21.81
N THR A 383 -31.91 -2.91 -21.88
CA THR A 383 -32.06 -2.03 -20.72
C THR A 383 -33.33 -1.20 -20.79
N ILE A 384 -33.84 -0.83 -19.62
CA ILE A 384 -34.91 0.15 -19.44
C ILE A 384 -34.40 1.28 -18.51
N PRO A 385 -34.87 2.52 -18.67
CA PRO A 385 -34.54 3.59 -17.78
C PRO A 385 -34.97 3.32 -16.33
N THR A 386 -34.18 3.75 -15.37
CA THR A 386 -34.54 3.71 -13.94
C THR A 386 -35.68 4.71 -13.68
N GLY A 387 -36.64 4.32 -12.85
CA GLY A 387 -37.76 5.19 -12.51
C GLY A 387 -38.50 4.71 -11.24
N ALA A 388 -39.50 5.50 -10.82
CA ALA A 388 -40.25 5.24 -9.59
C ALA A 388 -40.97 3.88 -9.59
N TYR A 389 -41.32 3.34 -10.76
CA TYR A 389 -41.94 2.03 -10.92
C TYR A 389 -41.17 0.90 -10.24
N TYR A 390 -39.83 0.99 -10.23
CA TYR A 390 -38.99 -0.08 -9.69
C TYR A 390 -39.14 -0.23 -8.17
N GLU A 391 -39.24 0.88 -7.47
CA GLU A 391 -39.39 0.87 -6.00
C GLU A 391 -40.77 0.42 -5.56
N GLU A 392 -41.78 0.69 -6.37
CA GLU A 392 -43.17 0.31 -6.10
C GLU A 392 -43.49 -1.15 -6.44
N THR A 393 -42.86 -1.71 -7.50
CA THR A 393 -43.11 -3.09 -7.98
C THR A 393 -42.06 -4.08 -7.50
N GLY A 394 -40.94 -3.61 -6.92
CA GLY A 394 -39.79 -4.43 -6.66
C GLY A 394 -39.17 -5.03 -7.94
N GLY A 395 -39.47 -4.44 -9.10
CA GLY A 395 -38.97 -4.92 -10.40
C GLY A 395 -39.64 -6.21 -10.91
N GLN A 396 -40.80 -6.61 -10.36
CA GLN A 396 -41.50 -7.85 -10.75
C GLN A 396 -42.32 -7.69 -12.02
N TYR A 397 -42.88 -6.50 -12.27
CA TYR A 397 -43.68 -6.24 -13.46
C TYR A 397 -43.52 -4.78 -13.92
N VAL A 398 -43.79 -4.55 -15.19
CA VAL A 398 -43.88 -3.23 -15.81
C VAL A 398 -45.12 -3.12 -16.67
N TYR A 399 -45.57 -1.91 -16.97
CA TYR A 399 -46.62 -1.65 -17.96
C TYR A 399 -45.99 -1.35 -19.31
N VAL A 400 -46.28 -2.21 -20.30
CA VAL A 400 -45.77 -2.10 -21.67
C VAL A 400 -46.81 -1.46 -22.54
N LEU A 401 -46.43 -0.43 -23.27
CA LEU A 401 -47.36 0.22 -24.23
C LEU A 401 -47.53 -0.64 -25.47
N THR A 402 -48.77 -0.89 -25.83
CA THR A 402 -49.09 -1.62 -27.07
C THR A 402 -48.79 -0.73 -28.27
N PRO A 403 -48.02 -1.17 -29.29
CA PRO A 403 -47.67 -0.35 -30.44
C PRO A 403 -48.92 0.20 -31.16
N GLY A 404 -49.00 1.52 -31.33
CA GLY A 404 -50.11 2.21 -31.97
C GLY A 404 -51.39 2.30 -31.13
N ALA A 405 -51.41 1.86 -29.87
CA ALA A 405 -52.56 1.95 -28.98
C ALA A 405 -52.28 2.89 -27.80
N THR A 406 -53.31 3.47 -27.23
CA THR A 406 -53.27 4.26 -26.00
C THR A 406 -53.43 3.42 -24.75
N THR A 407 -53.10 2.12 -24.82
CA THR A 407 -53.30 1.17 -23.73
C THR A 407 -51.96 0.51 -23.38
N ALA A 408 -51.61 0.52 -22.10
CA ALA A 408 -50.46 -0.21 -21.56
C ALA A 408 -50.96 -1.48 -20.82
N GLU A 409 -50.30 -2.59 -21.02
CA GLU A 409 -50.59 -3.86 -20.36
C GLU A 409 -49.53 -4.23 -19.35
N LYS A 410 -49.99 -4.73 -18.21
CA LYS A 410 -49.09 -5.26 -17.16
C LYS A 410 -48.41 -6.51 -17.70
N ARG A 411 -47.05 -6.55 -17.61
CA ARG A 411 -46.26 -7.69 -18.01
C ARG A 411 -45.22 -8.00 -16.94
N ASP A 412 -45.15 -9.26 -16.54
CA ASP A 412 -44.12 -9.73 -15.62
C ASP A 412 -42.74 -9.70 -16.30
N VAL A 413 -41.74 -9.23 -15.59
CA VAL A 413 -40.38 -9.07 -16.09
C VAL A 413 -39.40 -9.59 -15.08
N VAL A 414 -38.24 -10.04 -15.56
CA VAL A 414 -37.11 -10.35 -14.72
C VAL A 414 -36.04 -9.28 -15.00
N LEU A 415 -35.86 -8.43 -14.04
CA LEU A 415 -34.82 -7.38 -14.08
C LEU A 415 -33.55 -7.90 -13.45
N GLY A 416 -32.41 -7.47 -14.01
CA GLY A 416 -31.09 -7.87 -13.57
C GLY A 416 -30.37 -6.74 -12.79
N ARG A 417 -29.13 -6.49 -13.18
CA ARG A 417 -28.27 -5.49 -12.55
C ARG A 417 -28.81 -4.07 -12.75
N ARG A 418 -28.64 -3.25 -11.72
CA ARG A 418 -29.04 -1.83 -11.75
C ARG A 418 -27.80 -0.97 -11.95
N GLY A 419 -27.77 -0.17 -13.02
CA GLY A 419 -26.81 0.91 -13.26
C GLY A 419 -27.31 2.23 -12.68
N THR A 420 -26.63 3.33 -13.04
CA THR A 420 -26.99 4.68 -12.59
C THR A 420 -28.34 5.12 -13.14
N ASP A 421 -28.54 5.00 -14.44
CA ASP A 421 -29.71 5.52 -15.16
C ASP A 421 -30.54 4.41 -15.85
N GLN A 422 -30.09 3.18 -15.79
CA GLN A 422 -30.64 2.04 -16.52
C GLN A 422 -30.66 0.78 -15.67
N ILE A 423 -31.60 -0.10 -15.96
CA ILE A 423 -31.74 -1.42 -15.35
C ILE A 423 -31.67 -2.45 -16.47
N GLN A 424 -30.87 -3.49 -16.28
CA GLN A 424 -30.75 -4.61 -17.21
C GLN A 424 -32.06 -5.42 -17.22
N VAL A 425 -32.53 -5.78 -18.40
CA VAL A 425 -33.67 -6.70 -18.59
C VAL A 425 -33.12 -8.09 -18.92
N ILE A 426 -33.44 -9.07 -18.08
CA ILE A 426 -33.06 -10.48 -18.31
C ILE A 426 -34.11 -11.17 -19.20
N SER A 427 -35.38 -10.92 -18.92
CA SER A 427 -36.50 -11.50 -19.71
C SER A 427 -37.81 -10.72 -19.51
N GLY A 428 -38.76 -10.90 -20.43
CA GLY A 428 -40.08 -10.31 -20.35
C GLY A 428 -40.31 -9.11 -21.27
N LEU A 429 -39.25 -8.52 -21.84
CA LEU A 429 -39.35 -7.37 -22.76
C LEU A 429 -38.50 -7.60 -24.01
N ASN A 430 -38.92 -6.91 -25.10
CA ASN A 430 -38.18 -6.90 -26.37
C ASN A 430 -37.68 -5.51 -26.71
N ALA A 431 -36.61 -5.43 -27.50
CA ALA A 431 -36.07 -4.16 -27.97
C ALA A 431 -37.12 -3.40 -28.80
N GLY A 432 -37.26 -2.10 -28.56
CA GLY A 432 -38.24 -1.24 -29.24
C GLY A 432 -39.60 -1.15 -28.56
N GLU A 433 -39.83 -1.86 -27.47
CA GLU A 433 -41.03 -1.69 -26.64
C GLU A 433 -40.93 -0.44 -25.75
N ASP A 434 -42.02 0.26 -25.55
CA ASP A 434 -42.06 1.39 -24.61
C ASP A 434 -42.71 0.94 -23.30
N VAL A 435 -42.11 1.30 -22.18
CA VAL A 435 -42.59 0.98 -20.84
C VAL A 435 -42.85 2.26 -20.03
N ILE A 436 -43.80 2.19 -19.13
CA ILE A 436 -44.07 3.29 -18.21
C ILE A 436 -43.03 3.27 -17.11
N THR A 437 -42.26 4.35 -16.97
CA THR A 437 -41.19 4.50 -15.96
C THR A 437 -41.55 5.42 -14.80
N SER A 438 -42.68 6.12 -14.87
CA SER A 438 -43.22 6.92 -13.75
C SER A 438 -43.84 6.02 -12.66
N SER A 439 -44.30 6.65 -11.55
CA SER A 439 -44.99 5.96 -10.45
C SER A 439 -46.27 5.24 -10.90
N TYR A 440 -46.50 4.04 -10.38
CA TYR A 440 -47.66 3.22 -10.62
C TYR A 440 -48.74 3.38 -9.53
N SER A 441 -48.53 4.23 -8.54
CA SER A 441 -49.42 4.39 -7.36
C SER A 441 -50.89 4.63 -7.71
N THR A 442 -51.20 5.29 -8.84
CA THR A 442 -52.55 5.61 -9.28
C THR A 442 -53.29 4.45 -9.99
N PHE A 443 -52.56 3.44 -10.46
CA PHE A 443 -53.14 2.32 -11.22
C PHE A 443 -52.55 0.94 -10.83
N ALA A 444 -51.83 0.89 -9.70
CA ALA A 444 -51.30 -0.35 -9.18
C ALA A 444 -52.39 -1.43 -9.05
N GLY A 445 -52.06 -2.67 -9.47
CA GLY A 445 -52.97 -3.82 -9.40
C GLY A 445 -53.99 -3.91 -10.55
N ARG A 446 -53.96 -3.06 -11.55
CA ARG A 446 -54.74 -3.17 -12.78
C ARG A 446 -53.95 -3.94 -13.85
N ASP A 447 -54.65 -4.78 -14.64
CA ASP A 447 -54.00 -5.50 -15.74
C ASP A 447 -53.81 -4.64 -17.00
N ARG A 448 -54.63 -3.60 -17.15
CA ARG A 448 -54.59 -2.66 -18.29
C ARG A 448 -54.81 -1.23 -17.83
N VAL A 449 -54.05 -0.32 -18.43
CA VAL A 449 -54.11 1.12 -18.18
C VAL A 449 -54.28 1.84 -19.51
N ARG A 450 -55.29 2.72 -19.62
CA ARG A 450 -55.49 3.56 -20.79
C ARG A 450 -54.84 4.91 -20.57
N ILE A 451 -53.99 5.32 -21.50
CA ILE A 451 -53.33 6.66 -21.49
C ILE A 451 -54.24 7.58 -22.31
N GLU A 452 -54.84 8.56 -21.66
CA GLU A 452 -55.70 9.57 -22.32
C GLU A 452 -54.83 10.74 -22.78
N GLN A 453 -54.86 11.02 -24.08
CA GLN A 453 -54.27 12.23 -24.63
C GLN A 453 -55.03 13.46 -24.13
N PRO A 454 -54.31 14.53 -23.76
CA PRO A 454 -55.00 15.78 -23.36
C PRO A 454 -55.85 16.24 -24.54
N SER A 455 -57.17 16.36 -24.31
CA SER A 455 -58.08 16.95 -25.29
C SER A 455 -57.54 18.35 -25.64
N ARG A 456 -57.15 18.55 -26.90
CA ARG A 456 -56.87 19.89 -27.43
C ARG A 456 -58.14 20.71 -27.30
N SER A 457 -58.21 21.62 -26.32
CA SER A 457 -59.17 22.70 -26.22
C SER A 457 -58.75 23.85 -27.09
#